data_f06cd66c2d9da8e039e25f1f59da8a68
#
_entry.id   f06cd66c2d9da8e039e25f1f59da8a68
#
_cell.length_a   1.000
_cell.length_b   1.000
_cell.length_c   1.000
_cell.angle_alpha   90.00
_cell.angle_beta   90.00
_cell.angle_gamma   90.00
#
_symmetry.space_group_name_H-M   'P 1'
#
loop_
_entity.id
_entity.type
_entity.pdbx_description
1 polymer ?
#
loop_
_entity_poly.entity_id
_entity_poly.type
_entity_poly.pdbx_seq_one_letter_code
_entity_poly.pdbx_strand_id
1 'polypeptide(L)'
;TQKIVVSLLSLLAFTAMYAQDDNTKVGNATYYGDRWHGRRTASGSSYHKDSLTCAHRTLPFGTLLHVRNPKNGKVVVVKVTDRGPYRANTIVDLSKAAAEQIDMIRAGVAQVEVTQVLPATTPAKALDNETPAIPQFQLYDPMTGRYYTTVEWEQRENNRKELAQAKAKTQREALMAKAKKPRYRVLNHHATASAKKK
;
A
#
# COMPACT_ATOMS: atom_id res chain seq x y z
N THR A 1 -52.73 -26.73 -3.07
CA THR A 1 -52.54 -25.31 -3.42
C THR A 1 -51.54 -24.63 -2.47
N GLN A 2 -51.48 -24.99 -1.18
CA GLN A 2 -50.61 -24.36 -0.16
C GLN A 2 -49.11 -24.69 -0.34
N LYS A 3 -48.77 -25.87 -0.87
CA LYS A 3 -47.36 -26.29 -1.13
C LYS A 3 -46.69 -25.57 -2.30
N ILE A 4 -47.45 -25.09 -3.27
CA ILE A 4 -46.96 -24.38 -4.45
C ILE A 4 -46.59 -22.93 -4.10
N VAL A 5 -47.35 -22.30 -3.19
CA VAL A 5 -47.09 -20.92 -2.76
C VAL A 5 -45.80 -20.79 -1.96
N VAL A 6 -45.47 -21.78 -1.11
CA VAL A 6 -44.23 -21.79 -0.32
C VAL A 6 -43.00 -21.96 -1.23
N SER A 7 -43.10 -22.73 -2.31
CA SER A 7 -42.03 -22.94 -3.28
C SER A 7 -41.74 -21.68 -4.14
N LEU A 8 -42.78 -20.91 -4.46
CA LEU A 8 -42.58 -19.64 -5.20
C LEU A 8 -41.97 -18.52 -4.33
N LEU A 9 -42.34 -18.48 -3.03
CA LEU A 9 -41.74 -17.49 -2.11
C LEU A 9 -40.26 -17.75 -1.85
N SER A 10 -39.82 -19.01 -1.82
CA SER A 10 -38.40 -19.34 -1.64
C SER A 10 -37.51 -18.99 -2.87
N LEU A 11 -38.11 -19.01 -4.07
CA LEU A 11 -37.40 -18.65 -5.30
C LEU A 11 -37.22 -17.13 -5.44
N LEU A 12 -38.16 -16.34 -4.92
CA LEU A 12 -38.06 -14.87 -4.93
C LEU A 12 -37.06 -14.34 -3.91
N ALA A 13 -36.77 -15.06 -2.81
CA ALA A 13 -35.80 -14.67 -1.81
C ALA A 13 -34.33 -14.85 -2.29
N PHE A 14 -34.11 -15.71 -3.29
CA PHE A 14 -32.76 -15.97 -3.79
C PHE A 14 -32.28 -14.95 -4.84
N THR A 15 -33.16 -14.18 -5.45
CA THR A 15 -32.80 -13.16 -6.45
C THR A 15 -32.42 -11.82 -5.85
N ALA A 16 -32.65 -11.58 -4.57
CA ALA A 16 -32.32 -10.33 -3.89
C ALA A 16 -30.84 -10.21 -3.45
N MET A 17 -30.01 -11.23 -3.68
CA MET A 17 -28.64 -11.28 -3.15
C MET A 17 -27.56 -10.82 -4.12
N TYR A 18 -27.94 -10.37 -5.30
CA TYR A 18 -27.04 -9.73 -6.26
C TYR A 18 -27.39 -8.25 -6.44
N ALA A 19 -27.39 -7.50 -5.35
CA ALA A 19 -27.27 -6.05 -5.45
C ALA A 19 -25.85 -5.77 -5.98
N GLN A 20 -25.73 -5.60 -7.28
CA GLN A 20 -24.53 -5.04 -7.87
C GLN A 20 -24.32 -3.67 -7.23
N ASP A 21 -23.19 -3.54 -6.52
CA ASP A 21 -22.75 -2.25 -5.99
C ASP A 21 -22.58 -1.32 -7.20
N ASP A 22 -23.45 -0.33 -7.32
CA ASP A 22 -23.53 0.63 -8.46
C ASP A 22 -22.21 1.43 -8.64
N ASN A 23 -21.22 1.18 -7.78
CA ASN A 23 -19.93 1.87 -7.74
C ASN A 23 -18.78 1.05 -8.34
N THR A 24 -19.06 -0.11 -8.94
CA THR A 24 -18.04 -0.95 -9.57
C THR A 24 -17.87 -0.59 -11.05
N LYS A 25 -16.67 -0.18 -11.43
CA LYS A 25 -16.28 0.09 -12.83
C LYS A 25 -15.46 -1.05 -13.38
N VAL A 26 -15.81 -1.54 -14.56
CA VAL A 26 -15.07 -2.57 -15.29
C VAL A 26 -14.26 -1.93 -16.41
N GLY A 27 -12.99 -2.29 -16.53
CA GLY A 27 -12.11 -1.78 -17.58
C GLY A 27 -10.72 -2.41 -17.50
N ASN A 28 -9.82 -1.96 -18.36
CA ASN A 28 -8.45 -2.47 -18.35
C ASN A 28 -7.62 -1.79 -17.27
N ALA A 29 -6.74 -2.57 -16.63
CA ALA A 29 -5.63 -2.09 -15.83
C ALA A 29 -4.32 -2.32 -16.58
N THR A 30 -3.39 -1.38 -16.42
CA THR A 30 -1.97 -1.52 -16.75
C THR A 30 -1.14 -1.28 -15.50
N TYR A 31 0.19 -1.33 -15.59
CA TYR A 31 1.04 -1.05 -14.46
C TYR A 31 2.31 -0.30 -14.87
N TYR A 32 2.90 0.41 -13.92
CA TYR A 32 4.14 1.15 -14.10
C TYR A 32 5.35 0.23 -14.26
N GLY A 33 6.14 0.46 -15.29
CA GLY A 33 7.43 -0.19 -15.45
C GLY A 33 8.48 0.33 -14.45
N ASP A 34 9.56 -0.40 -14.25
CA ASP A 34 10.62 -0.12 -13.26
C ASP A 34 11.26 1.28 -13.42
N ARG A 35 11.28 1.83 -14.64
CA ARG A 35 11.83 3.18 -14.94
C ARG A 35 11.12 4.33 -14.21
N TRP A 36 9.93 4.09 -13.66
CA TRP A 36 9.16 5.11 -12.95
C TRP A 36 9.48 5.17 -11.46
N HIS A 37 10.22 4.19 -10.95
CA HIS A 37 10.62 4.17 -9.54
C HIS A 37 11.38 5.44 -9.15
N GLY A 38 10.98 6.07 -8.04
CA GLY A 38 11.55 7.31 -7.53
C GLY A 38 11.03 8.59 -8.21
N ARG A 39 10.27 8.50 -9.31
CA ARG A 39 9.72 9.69 -9.97
C ARG A 39 8.57 10.29 -9.17
N ARG A 40 8.44 11.61 -9.27
CA ARG A 40 7.37 12.35 -8.61
C ARG A 40 6.03 12.07 -9.28
N THR A 41 5.01 11.76 -8.47
CA THR A 41 3.62 11.58 -8.89
C THR A 41 2.87 12.91 -8.87
N ALA A 42 1.68 12.95 -9.46
CA ALA A 42 0.83 14.13 -9.48
C ALA A 42 0.35 14.57 -8.09
N SER A 43 0.33 13.67 -7.09
CA SER A 43 0.06 14.02 -5.69
C SER A 43 1.25 14.69 -4.99
N GLY A 44 2.41 14.77 -5.64
CA GLY A 44 3.64 15.31 -5.07
C GLY A 44 4.52 14.28 -4.35
N SER A 45 4.04 13.06 -4.11
CA SER A 45 4.83 11.97 -3.55
C SER A 45 5.75 11.32 -4.59
N SER A 46 6.76 10.56 -4.16
CA SER A 46 7.56 9.73 -5.06
C SER A 46 6.87 8.40 -5.31
N TYR A 47 6.84 7.96 -6.57
CA TYR A 47 6.37 6.63 -6.91
C TYR A 47 7.34 5.56 -6.39
N HIS A 48 6.81 4.58 -5.69
CA HIS A 48 7.57 3.42 -5.23
C HIS A 48 6.94 2.15 -5.79
N LYS A 49 7.74 1.36 -6.52
CA LYS A 49 7.25 0.15 -7.21
C LYS A 49 6.68 -0.91 -6.25
N ASP A 50 7.18 -0.94 -5.00
CA ASP A 50 6.80 -1.90 -3.97
C ASP A 50 5.65 -1.41 -3.06
N SER A 51 5.11 -0.21 -3.33
CA SER A 51 3.95 0.34 -2.63
C SER A 51 2.66 -0.02 -3.35
N LEU A 52 1.56 -0.19 -2.61
CA LEU A 52 0.24 -0.47 -3.18
C LEU A 52 -0.45 0.84 -3.56
N THR A 53 -0.09 1.37 -4.73
CA THR A 53 -0.60 2.64 -5.25
C THR A 53 -1.07 2.51 -6.70
N CYS A 54 -1.83 3.50 -7.14
CA CYS A 54 -2.30 3.55 -8.51
C CYS A 54 -2.43 4.99 -9.03
N ALA A 55 -2.54 5.13 -10.35
CA ALA A 55 -3.07 6.33 -11.00
C ALA A 55 -4.54 6.14 -11.36
N HIS A 56 -5.32 7.20 -11.15
CA HIS A 56 -6.71 7.31 -11.60
C HIS A 56 -6.98 8.72 -12.16
N ARG A 57 -7.83 8.81 -13.20
CA ARG A 57 -8.04 10.07 -13.93
C ARG A 57 -8.62 11.18 -13.08
N THR A 58 -9.66 10.88 -12.31
CA THR A 58 -10.53 11.88 -11.67
C THR A 58 -10.68 11.73 -10.17
N LEU A 59 -10.52 10.53 -9.60
CA LEU A 59 -10.71 10.31 -8.17
C LEU A 59 -9.71 11.12 -7.33
N PRO A 60 -10.11 11.65 -6.18
CA PRO A 60 -9.22 12.38 -5.27
C PRO A 60 -7.97 11.58 -4.91
N PHE A 61 -6.84 12.27 -4.69
CA PHE A 61 -5.66 11.62 -4.13
C PHE A 61 -5.95 11.10 -2.72
N GLY A 62 -5.44 9.92 -2.39
CA GLY A 62 -5.72 9.26 -1.13
C GLY A 62 -6.92 8.30 -1.17
N THR A 63 -7.78 8.38 -2.20
CA THR A 63 -8.89 7.42 -2.36
C THR A 63 -8.34 6.01 -2.42
N LEU A 64 -8.97 5.09 -1.70
CA LEU A 64 -8.67 3.67 -1.75
C LEU A 64 -9.57 2.98 -2.78
N LEU A 65 -8.97 2.15 -3.61
CA LEU A 65 -9.65 1.37 -4.64
C LEU A 65 -9.44 -0.12 -4.37
N HIS A 66 -10.52 -0.86 -4.35
CA HIS A 66 -10.52 -2.31 -4.40
C HIS A 66 -10.48 -2.74 -5.86
N VAL A 67 -9.41 -3.38 -6.27
CA VAL A 67 -9.17 -3.83 -7.64
C VAL A 67 -9.18 -5.34 -7.68
N ARG A 68 -10.15 -5.93 -8.38
CA ARG A 68 -10.32 -7.37 -8.54
C ARG A 68 -9.98 -7.78 -9.98
N ASN A 69 -9.20 -8.83 -10.12
CA ASN A 69 -9.00 -9.50 -11.40
C ASN A 69 -10.03 -10.63 -11.54
N PRO A 70 -11.05 -10.50 -12.40
CA PRO A 70 -12.12 -11.49 -12.52
C PRO A 70 -11.65 -12.84 -13.07
N LYS A 71 -10.50 -12.88 -13.78
CA LYS A 71 -9.97 -14.14 -14.34
C LYS A 71 -9.46 -15.11 -13.28
N ASN A 72 -8.93 -14.61 -12.18
CA ASN A 72 -8.33 -15.44 -11.12
C ASN A 72 -8.90 -15.17 -9.73
N GLY A 73 -9.84 -14.23 -9.62
CA GLY A 73 -10.47 -13.84 -8.35
C GLY A 73 -9.57 -13.04 -7.39
N LYS A 74 -8.30 -12.80 -7.73
CA LYS A 74 -7.36 -12.08 -6.89
C LYS A 74 -7.74 -10.61 -6.76
N VAL A 75 -7.45 -10.06 -5.59
CA VAL A 75 -7.85 -8.71 -5.20
C VAL A 75 -6.67 -7.97 -4.59
N VAL A 76 -6.61 -6.66 -4.81
CA VAL A 76 -5.68 -5.75 -4.14
C VAL A 76 -6.38 -4.44 -3.80
N VAL A 77 -6.02 -3.85 -2.65
CA VAL A 77 -6.44 -2.49 -2.31
C VAL A 77 -5.27 -1.54 -2.58
N VAL A 78 -5.55 -0.49 -3.37
CA VAL A 78 -4.53 0.49 -3.79
C VAL A 78 -4.97 1.91 -3.48
N LYS A 79 -4.00 2.79 -3.20
CA LYS A 79 -4.23 4.22 -2.97
C LYS A 79 -3.99 5.01 -4.24
N VAL A 80 -4.90 5.91 -4.58
CA VAL A 80 -4.72 6.86 -5.69
C VAL A 80 -3.67 7.91 -5.30
N THR A 81 -2.54 7.93 -6.00
CA THR A 81 -1.43 8.88 -5.78
C THR A 81 -1.02 9.61 -7.06
N ASP A 82 -1.53 9.19 -8.21
CA ASP A 82 -1.13 9.77 -9.48
C ASP A 82 -2.31 9.99 -10.42
N ARG A 83 -2.07 10.72 -11.51
CA ARG A 83 -3.04 10.98 -12.57
C ARG A 83 -2.73 10.14 -13.80
N GLY A 84 -3.78 9.64 -14.42
CA GLY A 84 -3.78 8.70 -15.54
C GLY A 84 -4.74 7.56 -15.26
N PRO A 85 -4.75 6.51 -16.07
CA PRO A 85 -4.10 6.39 -17.38
C PRO A 85 -4.75 7.28 -18.45
N TYR A 86 -3.96 7.74 -19.42
CA TYR A 86 -4.45 8.50 -20.56
C TYR A 86 -4.69 7.62 -21.80
N ARG A 87 -4.41 6.32 -21.68
CA ARG A 87 -4.67 5.33 -22.73
C ARG A 87 -6.17 5.01 -22.81
N ALA A 88 -6.68 4.83 -24.03
CA ALA A 88 -8.06 4.41 -24.25
C ALA A 88 -8.36 3.08 -23.55
N ASN A 89 -9.59 2.91 -23.09
CA ASN A 89 -10.10 1.71 -22.41
C ASN A 89 -9.32 1.25 -21.14
N THR A 90 -8.42 2.09 -20.65
CA THR A 90 -7.68 1.82 -19.39
C THR A 90 -8.25 2.73 -18.30
N ILE A 91 -8.59 2.15 -17.14
CA ILE A 91 -9.25 2.87 -16.04
C ILE A 91 -8.30 3.10 -14.86
N VAL A 92 -7.26 2.28 -14.72
CA VAL A 92 -6.28 2.37 -13.62
C VAL A 92 -4.90 1.92 -14.07
N ASP A 93 -3.85 2.63 -13.63
CA ASP A 93 -2.45 2.18 -13.72
C ASP A 93 -1.98 1.77 -12.32
N LEU A 94 -1.65 0.50 -12.14
CA LEU A 94 -1.23 -0.06 -10.86
C LEU A 94 0.27 0.11 -10.63
N SER A 95 0.68 0.15 -9.38
CA SER A 95 2.09 -0.09 -9.04
C SER A 95 2.48 -1.54 -9.40
N LYS A 96 3.78 -1.80 -9.51
CA LYS A 96 4.28 -3.14 -9.82
C LYS A 96 3.84 -4.16 -8.76
N ALA A 97 4.00 -3.84 -7.48
CA ALA A 97 3.57 -4.70 -6.38
C ALA A 97 2.06 -4.99 -6.41
N ALA A 98 1.23 -4.00 -6.74
CA ALA A 98 -0.21 -4.21 -6.86
C ALA A 98 -0.55 -5.14 -8.04
N ALA A 99 0.13 -4.96 -9.18
CA ALA A 99 -0.04 -5.82 -10.35
C ALA A 99 0.42 -7.26 -10.11
N GLU A 100 1.47 -7.45 -9.30
CA GLU A 100 1.93 -8.76 -8.85
C GLU A 100 0.88 -9.47 -7.99
N GLN A 101 0.25 -8.75 -7.04
CA GLN A 101 -0.76 -9.34 -6.16
C GLN A 101 -1.98 -9.88 -6.92
N ILE A 102 -2.41 -9.22 -8.00
CA ILE A 102 -3.52 -9.70 -8.83
C ILE A 102 -3.06 -10.54 -10.02
N ASP A 103 -1.77 -10.91 -10.06
CA ASP A 103 -1.16 -11.81 -11.05
C ASP A 103 -1.37 -11.36 -12.49
N MET A 104 -1.10 -10.08 -12.77
CA MET A 104 -1.24 -9.52 -14.11
C MET A 104 0.08 -9.15 -14.80
N ILE A 105 1.23 -9.32 -14.13
CA ILE A 105 2.55 -8.92 -14.66
C ILE A 105 2.83 -9.54 -16.03
N ARG A 106 2.60 -10.86 -16.19
CA ARG A 106 2.88 -11.57 -17.45
C ARG A 106 1.99 -11.10 -18.60
N ALA A 107 0.77 -10.69 -18.30
CA ALA A 107 -0.18 -10.23 -19.30
C ALA A 107 0.05 -8.75 -19.70
N GLY A 108 0.68 -7.95 -18.83
CA GLY A 108 0.89 -6.52 -19.04
C GLY A 108 -0.37 -5.67 -18.93
N VAL A 109 -1.48 -6.19 -19.42
CA VAL A 109 -2.84 -5.59 -19.38
C VAL A 109 -3.82 -6.66 -18.91
N ALA A 110 -4.71 -6.31 -17.99
CA ALA A 110 -5.77 -7.20 -17.52
C ALA A 110 -7.08 -6.43 -17.39
N GLN A 111 -8.19 -7.07 -17.71
CA GLN A 111 -9.51 -6.57 -17.34
C GLN A 111 -9.67 -6.69 -15.83
N VAL A 112 -10.13 -5.63 -15.19
CA VAL A 112 -10.34 -5.56 -13.74
C VAL A 112 -11.68 -4.93 -13.41
N GLU A 113 -12.17 -5.26 -12.24
CA GLU A 113 -13.29 -4.61 -11.57
C GLU A 113 -12.70 -3.67 -10.51
N VAL A 114 -13.07 -2.41 -10.56
CA VAL A 114 -12.58 -1.37 -9.65
C VAL A 114 -13.74 -0.79 -8.89
N THR A 115 -13.72 -0.92 -7.56
CA THR A 115 -14.70 -0.36 -6.65
C THR A 115 -14.01 0.63 -5.71
N GLN A 116 -14.61 1.80 -5.54
CA GLN A 116 -14.09 2.76 -4.56
C GLN A 116 -14.44 2.28 -3.15
N VAL A 117 -13.41 2.15 -2.32
CA VAL A 117 -13.62 1.92 -0.88
C VAL A 117 -14.04 3.26 -0.28
N LEU A 118 -15.32 3.44 -0.06
CA LEU A 118 -15.82 4.60 0.68
C LEU A 118 -15.37 4.42 2.14
N PRO A 119 -14.80 5.46 2.78
CA PRO A 119 -14.72 5.44 4.22
C PRO A 119 -16.15 5.24 4.72
N ALA A 120 -16.37 4.29 5.61
CA ALA A 120 -17.65 4.12 6.25
C ALA A 120 -18.02 5.46 6.88
N THR A 121 -18.86 6.25 6.19
CA THR A 121 -19.51 7.42 6.77
C THR A 121 -20.53 6.85 7.73
N THR A 122 -20.11 6.65 8.95
CA THR A 122 -21.01 6.40 10.07
C THR A 122 -21.81 7.68 10.26
N PRO A 123 -23.12 7.70 9.96
CA PRO A 123 -23.94 8.75 10.51
C PRO A 123 -23.96 8.48 12.01
N ALA A 124 -23.33 9.36 12.77
CA ALA A 124 -23.46 9.36 14.21
C ALA A 124 -24.91 9.63 14.59
N LYS A 125 -25.67 8.58 14.80
CA LYS A 125 -26.87 8.59 15.62
C LYS A 125 -26.95 7.28 16.36
N ALA A 126 -26.72 7.38 17.66
CA ALA A 126 -26.93 6.31 18.62
C ALA A 126 -28.32 5.69 18.44
N LEU A 127 -28.36 4.38 18.25
CA LEU A 127 -29.49 3.54 18.58
C LEU A 127 -28.92 2.22 19.13
N ASP A 128 -29.42 1.91 20.26
CA ASP A 128 -29.08 0.87 21.20
C ASP A 128 -28.87 -0.52 20.62
N ASN A 129 -27.83 -1.18 21.17
CA ASN A 129 -27.67 -2.63 21.38
C ASN A 129 -28.06 -3.61 20.25
N GLU A 130 -27.04 -4.26 19.72
CA GLU A 130 -27.00 -5.38 18.77
C GLU A 130 -26.81 -4.99 17.31
N THR A 131 -25.70 -4.31 17.00
CA THR A 131 -25.17 -4.26 15.64
C THR A 131 -24.29 -5.47 15.40
N PRO A 132 -24.56 -6.27 14.32
CA PRO A 132 -23.59 -7.26 13.88
C PRO A 132 -22.29 -6.52 13.54
N ALA A 133 -21.17 -6.97 14.09
CA ALA A 133 -19.86 -6.38 13.87
C ALA A 133 -19.61 -6.25 12.37
N ILE A 134 -19.59 -5.02 11.87
CA ILE A 134 -19.17 -4.73 10.50
C ILE A 134 -17.76 -5.32 10.36
N PRO A 135 -17.50 -6.19 9.38
CA PRO A 135 -16.18 -6.77 9.20
C PRO A 135 -15.18 -5.62 9.03
N GLN A 136 -14.35 -5.41 10.05
CA GLN A 136 -13.29 -4.40 9.98
C GLN A 136 -12.32 -4.85 8.89
N PHE A 137 -12.09 -4.00 7.92
CA PHE A 137 -11.10 -4.24 6.89
C PHE A 137 -9.74 -4.45 7.55
N GLN A 138 -9.22 -5.67 7.46
CA GLN A 138 -7.92 -6.03 8.00
C GLN A 138 -6.92 -6.17 6.86
N LEU A 139 -5.80 -5.49 7.01
CA LEU A 139 -4.65 -5.59 6.10
C LEU A 139 -3.75 -6.72 6.57
N TYR A 140 -3.46 -7.66 5.69
CA TYR A 140 -2.54 -8.76 6.00
C TYR A 140 -1.09 -8.30 5.82
N ASP A 141 -0.27 -8.49 6.86
CA ASP A 141 1.17 -8.26 6.80
C ASP A 141 1.90 -9.60 6.59
N PRO A 142 2.48 -9.84 5.40
CA PRO A 142 3.19 -11.08 5.09
C PRO A 142 4.47 -11.27 5.92
N MET A 143 5.04 -10.18 6.47
CA MET A 143 6.24 -10.24 7.30
C MET A 143 5.96 -10.78 8.71
N THR A 144 4.78 -10.50 9.24
CA THR A 144 4.39 -10.93 10.60
C THR A 144 3.31 -12.00 10.60
N GLY A 145 2.69 -12.28 9.46
CA GLY A 145 1.59 -13.23 9.35
C GLY A 145 0.31 -12.79 10.06
N ARG A 146 0.16 -11.50 10.38
CA ARG A 146 -0.97 -10.96 11.15
C ARG A 146 -1.81 -10.01 10.31
N TYR A 147 -3.09 -9.93 10.68
CA TYR A 147 -4.04 -8.96 10.15
C TYR A 147 -4.08 -7.72 11.05
N TYR A 148 -4.14 -6.53 10.45
CA TYR A 148 -4.18 -5.24 11.14
C TYR A 148 -5.33 -4.42 10.60
N THR A 149 -6.00 -3.67 11.45
CA THR A 149 -6.95 -2.64 11.02
C THR A 149 -6.20 -1.52 10.27
N THR A 150 -6.90 -0.71 9.48
CA THR A 150 -6.30 0.42 8.77
C THR A 150 -5.61 1.41 9.71
N VAL A 151 -6.17 1.63 10.89
CA VAL A 151 -5.59 2.51 11.93
C VAL A 151 -4.31 1.93 12.51
N GLU A 152 -4.32 0.65 12.87
CA GLU A 152 -3.13 -0.05 13.38
C GLU A 152 -2.01 -0.10 12.33
N TRP A 153 -2.38 -0.29 11.07
CA TRP A 153 -1.42 -0.28 9.96
C TRP A 153 -0.73 1.09 9.81
N GLU A 154 -1.51 2.16 9.86
CA GLU A 154 -0.97 3.53 9.76
C GLU A 154 -0.07 3.88 10.95
N GLN A 155 -0.47 3.53 12.17
CA GLN A 155 0.36 3.69 13.37
C GLN A 155 1.68 2.92 13.24
N ARG A 156 1.62 1.69 12.75
CA ARG A 156 2.80 0.87 12.55
C ARG A 156 3.74 1.43 11.48
N GLU A 157 3.21 1.94 10.37
CA GLU A 157 4.01 2.62 9.34
C GLU A 157 4.70 3.87 9.90
N ASN A 158 3.98 4.66 10.70
CA ASN A 158 4.54 5.85 11.32
C ASN A 158 5.65 5.48 12.31
N ASN A 159 5.42 4.51 13.18
CA ASN A 159 6.45 4.00 14.10
C ASN A 159 7.68 3.46 13.36
N ARG A 160 7.48 2.77 12.22
CA ARG A 160 8.59 2.28 11.37
C ARG A 160 9.42 3.43 10.80
N LYS A 161 8.76 4.51 10.34
CA LYS A 161 9.43 5.71 9.82
C LYS A 161 10.23 6.41 10.92
N GLU A 162 9.65 6.59 12.10
CA GLU A 162 10.34 7.18 13.25
C GLU A 162 11.56 6.36 13.68
N LEU A 163 11.42 5.05 13.74
CA LEU A 163 12.53 4.15 14.11
C LEU A 163 13.65 4.19 13.05
N ALA A 164 13.30 4.28 11.78
CA ALA A 164 14.28 4.42 10.69
C ALA A 164 15.01 5.76 10.77
N GLN A 165 14.30 6.86 11.04
CA GLN A 165 14.89 8.18 11.23
C GLN A 165 15.81 8.22 12.46
N ALA A 166 15.39 7.64 13.59
CA ALA A 166 16.22 7.54 14.79
C ALA A 166 17.50 6.77 14.54
N LYS A 167 17.42 5.61 13.87
CA LYS A 167 18.60 4.81 13.48
C LYS A 167 19.54 5.59 12.56
N ALA A 168 19.00 6.28 11.54
CA ALA A 168 19.80 7.10 10.63
C ALA A 168 20.50 8.25 11.36
N LYS A 169 19.83 8.90 12.32
CA LYS A 169 20.41 9.96 13.15
C LYS A 169 21.58 9.42 14.00
N THR A 170 21.36 8.32 14.70
CA THR A 170 22.40 7.67 15.51
C THR A 170 23.61 7.24 14.69
N GLN A 171 23.37 6.69 13.49
CA GLN A 171 24.46 6.30 12.57
C GLN A 171 25.24 7.50 12.06
N ARG A 172 24.56 8.62 11.75
CA ARG A 172 25.19 9.87 11.36
C ARG A 172 26.04 10.47 12.48
N GLU A 173 25.55 10.47 13.72
CA GLU A 173 26.27 10.92 14.90
C GLU A 173 27.52 10.06 15.17
N ALA A 174 27.40 8.73 15.05
CA ALA A 174 28.51 7.81 15.19
C ALA A 174 29.60 8.02 14.11
N LEU A 175 29.20 8.28 12.86
CA LEU A 175 30.12 8.63 11.77
C LEU A 175 30.84 9.96 12.03
N MET A 176 30.14 10.98 12.50
CA MET A 176 30.71 12.27 12.85
C MET A 176 31.68 12.17 14.04
N ALA A 177 31.34 11.34 15.05
CA ALA A 177 32.22 11.08 16.19
C ALA A 177 33.51 10.36 15.76
N LYS A 178 33.43 9.41 14.84
CA LYS A 178 34.62 8.75 14.24
C LYS A 178 35.47 9.72 13.42
N ALA A 179 34.87 10.65 12.70
CA ALA A 179 35.58 11.65 11.91
C ALA A 179 36.28 12.70 12.77
N LYS A 180 35.81 12.97 13.99
CA LYS A 180 36.43 13.92 14.96
C LYS A 180 37.61 13.33 15.75
N LYS A 181 37.86 12.02 15.68
CA LYS A 181 39.06 11.47 16.33
C LYS A 181 40.30 11.88 15.56
N PRO A 182 41.23 12.68 16.17
CA PRO A 182 42.43 13.12 15.48
C PRO A 182 43.29 11.92 15.12
N ARG A 183 43.72 11.88 13.84
CA ARG A 183 44.70 10.93 13.33
C ARG A 183 46.11 11.30 13.79
N TYR A 184 46.31 11.54 15.07
CA TYR A 184 47.65 11.73 15.63
C TYR A 184 48.09 10.44 16.31
N ARG A 185 48.78 9.62 15.60
CA ARG A 185 49.82 8.80 16.18
C ARG A 185 51.14 9.41 15.78
N VAL A 186 51.66 10.35 16.58
CA VAL A 186 52.99 10.85 16.44
C VAL A 186 53.94 9.70 16.68
N LEU A 187 54.64 9.30 15.65
CA LEU A 187 55.83 8.48 15.71
C LEU A 187 56.97 9.31 16.29
N ASN A 188 57.10 9.35 17.62
CA ASN A 188 58.31 9.77 18.33
C ASN A 188 58.98 8.57 18.92
N HIS A 189 59.61 7.76 18.09
CA HIS A 189 60.65 6.83 18.52
C HIS A 189 61.77 6.84 17.48
N HIS A 190 62.60 7.86 17.51
CA HIS A 190 64.00 7.79 17.04
C HIS A 190 64.66 9.14 17.27
N ALA A 191 65.07 9.36 18.54
CA ALA A 191 66.15 10.32 18.81
C ALA A 191 66.63 10.15 20.28
N THR A 192 67.16 9.01 20.63
CA THR A 192 68.12 8.91 21.77
C THR A 192 68.95 7.64 21.62
N ALA A 193 69.84 7.61 20.68
CA ALA A 193 70.96 6.69 20.73
C ALA A 193 72.11 7.23 19.83
N SER A 194 72.71 8.34 20.20
CA SER A 194 74.08 8.65 19.74
C SER A 194 74.65 9.82 20.52
N ALA A 195 75.00 9.59 21.77
CA ALA A 195 75.94 10.42 22.52
C ALA A 195 76.50 9.69 23.72
N LYS A 196 77.31 8.65 23.47
CA LYS A 196 78.30 8.18 24.41
C LYS A 196 79.38 7.37 23.68
N LYS A 197 80.39 8.12 23.14
CA LYS A 197 81.79 7.69 23.08
C LYS A 197 82.59 8.86 22.53
N LYS A 198 83.13 9.66 23.34
CA LYS A 198 84.54 9.94 23.66
C LYS A 198 84.59 10.99 24.72
#